data_d95c332fad44b2251860cb822844fcb9
#
_entry.id   d95c332fad44b2251860cb822844fcb9
#
_cell.length_a   1.000
_cell.length_b   1.000
_cell.length_c   1.000
_cell.angle_alpha   90.00
_cell.angle_beta   90.00
_cell.angle_gamma   90.00
#
_symmetry.space_group_name_H-M   'P 1'
#
loop_
_entity.id
_entity.type
_entity.pdbx_description
1 polymer ?
#
loop_
_entity_poly.entity_id
_entity_poly.type
_entity_poly.pdbx_seq_one_letter_code
_entity_poly.pdbx_strand_id
1 'polypeptide(L)'
;MRWSPGGSSDDVEDRRDSSGGGIGGIHIGLGGLVIIGILSLVFHRNLFTLLQSGASSSEAPVSQSDPARDQAEKPLVDFVTFVLNDTQKTWSGILSSQGIPYRHAKLVLFRNSIDSACGMAQSASGPFYCPEDEKIYIDLGFYSELKQRFGAPGEFAEAYVLAHEMGHHVQKLLGKVRQAEESHPQLANQYSQRLELQADCFAGIWGHSTEQRNLLEAGDVESAIQAAAAVGDDRLQKMETGHVTPEKFTHGTSAQRTQWFHTGFEGGNVSDCNTFR
;
A
#
# COMPACT_ATOMS: atom_id res chain seq x y z
N MET A 1 -11.85 -13.03 8.79
CA MET A 1 -11.71 -12.43 10.14
C MET A 1 -13.08 -11.99 10.68
N ARG A 2 -13.20 -11.81 12.01
CA ARG A 2 -14.43 -11.33 12.65
C ARG A 2 -14.43 -9.82 12.74
N TRP A 3 -15.34 -9.19 12.06
CA TRP A 3 -15.49 -7.73 12.07
C TRP A 3 -16.97 -7.37 11.93
N SER A 4 -17.29 -6.12 12.18
CA SER A 4 -18.62 -5.56 11.95
C SER A 4 -18.48 -4.17 11.36
N PRO A 5 -19.38 -3.75 10.47
CA PRO A 5 -19.35 -2.39 9.93
C PRO A 5 -19.33 -1.37 11.05
N GLY A 6 -18.29 -0.53 11.07
CA GLY A 6 -18.06 0.49 12.11
C GLY A 6 -18.72 1.84 11.85
N GLY A 7 -19.54 1.95 10.81
CA GLY A 7 -20.11 3.23 10.36
C GLY A 7 -19.12 4.02 9.46
N SER A 8 -19.41 5.30 9.26
CA SER A 8 -18.53 6.22 8.51
C SER A 8 -17.30 6.58 9.32
N SER A 9 -16.20 6.84 8.64
CA SER A 9 -14.97 7.36 9.23
C SER A 9 -14.60 8.67 8.55
N ASP A 10 -14.26 9.69 9.32
CA ASP A 10 -13.77 10.97 8.79
C ASP A 10 -12.37 10.83 8.14
N ASP A 11 -11.72 9.68 8.34
CA ASP A 11 -10.42 9.36 7.74
C ASP A 11 -10.55 8.63 6.40
N VAL A 12 -11.76 8.38 5.89
CA VAL A 12 -12.00 7.81 4.56
C VAL A 12 -12.49 8.89 3.61
N GLU A 13 -11.72 9.12 2.55
CA GLU A 13 -12.08 9.99 1.43
C GLU A 13 -12.52 9.12 0.25
N ASP A 14 -13.82 8.99 0.02
CA ASP A 14 -14.34 8.26 -1.14
C ASP A 14 -14.30 9.15 -2.38
N ARG A 15 -13.36 8.90 -3.27
CA ARG A 15 -13.16 9.62 -4.53
C ARG A 15 -13.36 8.73 -5.75
N ARG A 16 -14.07 7.62 -5.61
CA ARG A 16 -14.33 6.67 -6.70
C ARG A 16 -15.09 7.29 -7.88
N ASP A 17 -15.91 8.30 -7.63
CA ASP A 17 -16.66 9.03 -8.66
C ASP A 17 -15.95 10.30 -9.16
N SER A 18 -14.83 10.68 -8.53
CA SER A 18 -14.07 11.83 -9.03
C SER A 18 -13.25 11.39 -10.22
N SER A 19 -13.56 11.93 -11.41
CA SER A 19 -12.65 11.86 -12.55
C SER A 19 -11.34 12.53 -12.15
N GLY A 20 -10.25 11.81 -12.25
CA GLY A 20 -8.92 12.41 -12.12
C GLY A 20 -8.87 13.67 -12.97
N GLY A 21 -8.60 14.82 -12.36
CA GLY A 21 -8.67 16.13 -13.01
C GLY A 21 -7.91 16.11 -14.32
N GLY A 22 -8.59 16.65 -15.36
CA GLY A 22 -7.95 16.81 -16.67
C GLY A 22 -6.62 17.55 -16.52
N ILE A 23 -5.65 17.11 -17.29
CA ILE A 23 -4.26 17.60 -17.31
C ILE A 23 -4.24 19.13 -17.53
N GLY A 24 -4.43 19.88 -16.48
CA GLY A 24 -4.12 21.30 -16.42
C GLY A 24 -2.69 21.46 -15.91
N GLY A 25 -1.75 21.65 -16.84
CA GLY A 25 -0.39 22.10 -16.54
C GLY A 25 0.43 21.22 -15.61
N ILE A 26 0.98 20.14 -16.12
CA ILE A 26 1.91 19.29 -15.35
C ILE A 26 3.20 20.06 -15.14
N HIS A 27 3.41 20.62 -13.97
CA HIS A 27 4.75 20.96 -13.49
C HIS A 27 5.36 19.66 -12.91
N ILE A 28 5.94 18.84 -13.80
CA ILE A 28 6.70 17.66 -13.38
C ILE A 28 8.01 18.18 -12.79
N GLY A 29 8.11 18.21 -11.45
CA GLY A 29 9.38 18.43 -10.77
C GLY A 29 10.36 17.30 -11.08
N LEU A 30 11.67 17.55 -10.88
CA LEU A 30 12.74 16.56 -11.11
C LEU A 30 12.46 15.20 -10.47
N GLY A 31 11.79 15.14 -9.30
CA GLY A 31 11.41 13.91 -8.64
C GLY A 31 10.37 13.07 -9.41
N GLY A 32 9.41 13.72 -10.05
CA GLY A 32 8.41 13.03 -10.88
C GLY A 32 9.00 12.36 -12.12
N LEU A 33 10.05 12.95 -12.72
CA LEU A 33 10.77 12.34 -13.84
C LEU A 33 11.53 11.08 -13.42
N VAL A 34 12.06 11.04 -12.21
CA VAL A 34 12.76 9.87 -11.67
C VAL A 34 11.79 8.72 -11.44
N ILE A 35 10.61 8.99 -10.88
CA ILE A 35 9.57 7.99 -10.66
C ILE A 35 9.05 7.42 -11.99
N ILE A 36 8.79 8.27 -12.98
CA ILE A 36 8.40 7.84 -14.33
C ILE A 36 9.52 7.03 -15.00
N GLY A 37 10.78 7.39 -14.77
CA GLY A 37 11.95 6.64 -15.25
C GLY A 37 12.03 5.25 -14.62
N ILE A 38 11.83 5.13 -13.32
CA ILE A 38 11.84 3.86 -12.60
C ILE A 38 10.66 2.99 -13.04
N LEU A 39 9.46 3.54 -13.13
CA LEU A 39 8.28 2.82 -13.60
C LEU A 39 8.44 2.38 -15.08
N SER A 40 9.05 3.21 -15.94
CA SER A 40 9.35 2.83 -17.33
C SER A 40 10.34 1.67 -17.43
N LEU A 41 11.30 1.59 -16.51
CA LEU A 41 12.27 0.49 -16.42
C LEU A 41 11.63 -0.78 -15.87
N VAL A 42 10.75 -0.66 -14.86
CA VAL A 42 10.05 -1.79 -14.24
C VAL A 42 9.02 -2.41 -15.18
N PHE A 43 8.27 -1.57 -15.90
CA PHE A 43 7.20 -2.05 -16.78
C PHE A 43 7.62 -2.24 -18.24
N HIS A 44 8.89 -2.03 -18.62
CA HIS A 44 9.41 -2.11 -19.98
C HIS A 44 8.51 -1.40 -21.02
N ARG A 45 7.72 -0.42 -20.60
CA ARG A 45 6.90 0.45 -21.44
C ARG A 45 7.42 1.86 -21.36
N ASN A 46 7.64 2.45 -22.52
CA ASN A 46 8.12 3.83 -22.61
C ASN A 46 7.00 4.79 -22.22
N LEU A 47 6.84 5.02 -20.89
CA LEU A 47 5.80 5.89 -20.34
C LEU A 47 5.97 7.36 -20.75
N PHE A 48 7.15 7.73 -21.30
CA PHE A 48 7.36 9.05 -21.91
C PHE A 48 6.52 9.28 -23.17
N THR A 49 6.08 8.20 -23.87
CA THR A 49 5.18 8.34 -25.02
C THR A 49 3.77 8.77 -24.62
N LEU A 50 3.33 8.48 -23.42
CA LEU A 50 2.06 8.94 -22.88
C LEU A 50 2.05 10.46 -22.61
N LEU A 51 3.20 11.04 -22.29
CA LEU A 51 3.36 12.48 -22.14
C LEU A 51 3.30 13.24 -23.48
N GLN A 52 3.72 12.60 -24.58
CA GLN A 52 3.67 13.20 -25.92
C GLN A 52 2.30 13.08 -26.60
N SER A 53 1.49 12.09 -26.23
CA SER A 53 0.15 11.86 -26.80
C SER A 53 -0.94 12.77 -26.24
N GLY A 54 -0.66 13.56 -25.21
CA GLY A 54 -1.62 14.42 -24.52
C GLY A 54 -2.00 15.73 -25.23
N ALA A 55 -1.58 15.94 -26.47
CA ALA A 55 -1.83 17.18 -27.21
C ALA A 55 -3.04 17.13 -28.15
N SER A 56 -3.83 16.06 -28.14
CA SER A 56 -5.07 15.96 -28.92
C SER A 56 -6.26 16.05 -27.96
N SER A 57 -6.98 17.15 -28.02
CA SER A 57 -8.22 17.43 -27.30
C SER A 57 -9.33 16.45 -27.73
N SER A 58 -9.35 15.28 -27.06
CA SER A 58 -10.58 14.48 -26.95
C SER A 58 -11.14 14.78 -25.56
N GLU A 59 -12.38 15.23 -25.48
CA GLU A 59 -13.10 15.33 -24.22
C GLU A 59 -12.96 14.01 -23.48
N ALA A 60 -12.27 14.04 -22.32
CA ALA A 60 -12.19 12.88 -21.45
C ALA A 60 -13.64 12.52 -21.04
N PRO A 61 -14.04 11.24 -21.10
CA PRO A 61 -15.35 10.85 -20.64
C PRO A 61 -15.49 11.28 -19.16
N VAL A 62 -16.47 12.13 -18.89
CA VAL A 62 -16.86 12.47 -17.53
C VAL A 62 -17.14 11.14 -16.83
N SER A 63 -16.38 10.85 -15.78
CA SER A 63 -16.62 9.66 -14.96
C SER A 63 -18.03 9.78 -14.42
N GLN A 64 -18.95 9.02 -15.01
CA GLN A 64 -20.31 8.94 -14.50
C GLN A 64 -20.26 8.10 -13.24
N SER A 65 -20.87 8.58 -12.16
CA SER A 65 -21.15 7.76 -10.98
C SER A 65 -21.84 6.46 -11.44
N ASP A 66 -21.38 5.34 -10.92
CA ASP A 66 -21.98 4.03 -11.14
C ASP A 66 -22.62 3.53 -9.83
N PRO A 67 -23.85 3.93 -9.54
CA PRO A 67 -24.50 3.59 -8.28
C PRO A 67 -24.64 2.07 -8.06
N ALA A 68 -24.76 1.31 -9.14
CA ALA A 68 -24.86 -0.16 -9.04
C ALA A 68 -23.51 -0.75 -8.60
N ARG A 69 -22.40 -0.26 -9.15
CA ARG A 69 -21.06 -0.65 -8.76
C ARG A 69 -20.74 -0.17 -7.34
N ASP A 70 -21.11 1.05 -6.99
CA ASP A 70 -20.90 1.58 -5.64
C ASP A 70 -21.63 0.76 -4.58
N GLN A 71 -22.86 0.34 -4.88
CA GLN A 71 -23.61 -0.55 -3.99
C GLN A 71 -22.99 -1.94 -3.89
N ALA A 72 -22.48 -2.49 -4.98
CA ALA A 72 -21.79 -3.78 -4.98
C ALA A 72 -20.46 -3.74 -4.20
N GLU A 73 -19.74 -2.62 -4.26
CA GLU A 73 -18.48 -2.41 -3.54
C GLU A 73 -18.67 -2.01 -2.07
N LYS A 74 -19.89 -1.64 -1.66
CA LYS A 74 -20.15 -1.16 -0.29
C LYS A 74 -19.63 -2.10 0.82
N PRO A 75 -19.80 -3.43 0.77
CA PRO A 75 -19.26 -4.32 1.80
C PRO A 75 -17.73 -4.21 1.91
N LEU A 76 -17.05 -4.03 0.79
CA LEU A 76 -15.60 -3.86 0.76
C LEU A 76 -15.17 -2.49 1.31
N VAL A 77 -15.92 -1.43 1.01
CA VAL A 77 -15.72 -0.10 1.63
C VAL A 77 -15.88 -0.17 3.14
N ASP A 78 -16.93 -0.83 3.63
CA ASP A 78 -17.17 -1.02 5.06
C ASP A 78 -16.03 -1.80 5.69
N PHE A 79 -15.52 -2.82 5.00
CA PHE A 79 -14.39 -3.63 5.47
C PHE A 79 -13.08 -2.83 5.56
N VAL A 80 -12.67 -2.14 4.50
CA VAL A 80 -11.43 -1.35 4.53
C VAL A 80 -11.52 -0.19 5.53
N THR A 81 -12.71 0.37 5.74
CA THR A 81 -12.96 1.37 6.78
C THR A 81 -12.74 0.79 8.18
N PHE A 82 -13.24 -0.42 8.42
CA PHE A 82 -12.99 -1.13 9.68
C PHE A 82 -11.50 -1.36 9.88
N VAL A 83 -10.79 -1.89 8.88
CA VAL A 83 -9.36 -2.18 8.96
C VAL A 83 -8.55 -0.90 9.22
N LEU A 84 -8.86 0.21 8.53
CA LEU A 84 -8.24 1.50 8.76
C LEU A 84 -8.38 1.95 10.22
N ASN A 85 -9.61 1.98 10.73
CA ASN A 85 -9.89 2.43 12.10
C ASN A 85 -9.22 1.52 13.13
N ASP A 86 -9.21 0.23 12.89
CA ASP A 86 -8.61 -0.76 13.79
C ASP A 86 -7.08 -0.69 13.81
N THR A 87 -6.44 -0.54 12.66
CA THR A 87 -4.99 -0.32 12.56
C THR A 87 -4.59 0.99 13.23
N GLN A 88 -5.30 2.08 13.01
CA GLN A 88 -5.06 3.38 13.64
C GLN A 88 -5.19 3.30 15.16
N LYS A 89 -6.24 2.64 15.68
CA LYS A 89 -6.42 2.42 17.11
C LYS A 89 -5.27 1.63 17.71
N THR A 90 -4.83 0.58 17.06
CA THR A 90 -3.70 -0.25 17.50
C THR A 90 -2.43 0.59 17.57
N TRP A 91 -2.08 1.29 16.49
CA TRP A 91 -0.85 2.08 16.41
C TRP A 91 -0.86 3.30 17.31
N SER A 92 -2.01 3.97 17.47
CA SER A 92 -2.18 5.05 18.42
C SER A 92 -1.86 4.58 19.86
N GLY A 93 -2.35 3.41 20.26
CA GLY A 93 -2.04 2.81 21.55
C GLY A 93 -0.56 2.50 21.73
N ILE A 94 0.05 1.84 20.75
CA ILE A 94 1.47 1.43 20.78
C ILE A 94 2.39 2.66 20.84
N LEU A 95 2.21 3.64 19.94
CA LEU A 95 3.08 4.82 19.89
C LEU A 95 2.88 5.74 21.09
N SER A 96 1.65 5.91 21.56
CA SER A 96 1.37 6.71 22.77
C SER A 96 2.03 6.11 24.02
N SER A 97 2.10 4.78 24.14
CA SER A 97 2.80 4.13 25.24
C SER A 97 4.31 4.38 25.25
N GLN A 98 4.88 4.77 24.08
CA GLN A 98 6.27 5.14 23.90
C GLN A 98 6.50 6.66 23.91
N GLY A 99 5.47 7.46 24.20
CA GLY A 99 5.54 8.93 24.21
C GLY A 99 5.63 9.56 22.82
N ILE A 100 5.29 8.80 21.76
CA ILE A 100 5.30 9.26 20.37
C ILE A 100 3.89 9.68 19.99
N PRO A 101 3.66 10.94 19.59
CA PRO A 101 2.35 11.38 19.17
C PRO A 101 1.92 10.70 17.87
N TYR A 102 0.72 10.12 17.86
CA TYR A 102 0.12 9.52 16.68
C TYR A 102 -0.72 10.56 15.92
N ARG A 103 -0.53 10.64 14.61
CA ARG A 103 -1.41 11.36 13.69
C ARG A 103 -2.11 10.34 12.82
N HIS A 104 -3.39 10.57 12.54
CA HIS A 104 -4.17 9.68 11.68
C HIS A 104 -3.74 9.80 10.22
N ALA A 105 -3.57 8.66 9.55
CA ALA A 105 -3.52 8.60 8.09
C ALA A 105 -4.94 8.68 7.52
N LYS A 106 -5.10 9.21 6.31
CA LYS A 106 -6.37 9.12 5.59
C LYS A 106 -6.31 8.01 4.53
N LEU A 107 -7.45 7.38 4.27
CA LEU A 107 -7.61 6.41 3.21
C LEU A 107 -8.39 7.06 2.06
N VAL A 108 -7.80 7.10 0.89
CA VAL A 108 -8.43 7.58 -0.34
C VAL A 108 -8.82 6.39 -1.20
N LEU A 109 -10.12 6.22 -1.41
CA LEU A 109 -10.65 5.23 -2.35
C LEU A 109 -10.80 5.87 -3.72
N PHE A 110 -10.26 5.25 -4.76
CA PHE A 110 -10.32 5.79 -6.12
C PHE A 110 -10.58 4.70 -7.16
N ARG A 111 -10.76 5.09 -8.41
CA ARG A 111 -10.85 4.21 -9.59
C ARG A 111 -9.94 4.71 -10.67
N ASN A 112 -9.23 3.79 -11.31
CA ASN A 112 -8.34 4.01 -12.46
C ASN A 112 -7.11 4.86 -12.15
N SER A 113 -7.30 6.16 -11.88
CA SER A 113 -6.19 7.07 -11.59
C SER A 113 -6.62 8.20 -10.65
N ILE A 114 -5.68 8.71 -9.87
CA ILE A 114 -5.88 9.82 -8.95
C ILE A 114 -4.57 10.60 -8.79
N ASP A 115 -4.68 11.91 -8.58
CA ASP A 115 -3.54 12.75 -8.20
C ASP A 115 -3.30 12.68 -6.69
N SER A 116 -2.07 12.43 -6.29
CA SER A 116 -1.59 12.52 -4.91
C SER A 116 -0.47 13.55 -4.80
N ALA A 117 -0.08 13.92 -3.59
CA ALA A 117 1.09 14.79 -3.39
C ALA A 117 2.41 14.12 -3.84
N CYS A 118 2.45 12.78 -3.92
CA CYS A 118 3.58 12.00 -4.43
C CYS A 118 3.55 11.81 -5.96
N GLY A 119 2.57 12.36 -6.66
CA GLY A 119 2.36 12.24 -8.10
C GLY A 119 1.07 11.53 -8.47
N MET A 120 0.88 11.33 -9.77
CA MET A 120 -0.29 10.62 -10.28
C MET A 120 -0.18 9.12 -10.00
N ALA A 121 -1.18 8.57 -9.33
CA ALA A 121 -1.34 7.15 -9.09
C ALA A 121 -2.28 6.51 -10.11
N GLN A 122 -2.01 5.27 -10.48
CA GLN A 122 -2.85 4.45 -11.33
C GLN A 122 -3.19 3.14 -10.62
N SER A 123 -4.36 2.57 -10.87
CA SER A 123 -4.78 1.27 -10.32
C SER A 123 -3.73 0.17 -10.56
N ALA A 124 -3.05 0.21 -11.69
CA ALA A 124 -1.99 -0.74 -12.04
C ALA A 124 -0.76 -0.67 -11.14
N SER A 125 -0.57 0.41 -10.36
CA SER A 125 0.54 0.55 -9.42
C SER A 125 0.26 -0.14 -8.07
N GLY A 126 -0.96 -0.64 -7.86
CA GLY A 126 -1.39 -1.17 -6.57
C GLY A 126 -1.67 -0.09 -5.51
N PRO A 127 -2.05 -0.50 -4.30
CA PRO A 127 -2.15 0.38 -3.15
C PRO A 127 -0.80 0.99 -2.78
N PHE A 128 -0.81 2.20 -2.20
CA PHE A 128 0.41 2.84 -1.74
C PHE A 128 0.13 3.89 -0.67
N TYR A 129 1.11 4.14 0.18
CA TYR A 129 1.14 5.26 1.10
C TYR A 129 1.95 6.42 0.52
N CYS A 130 1.41 7.63 0.56
CA CYS A 130 2.14 8.84 0.19
C CYS A 130 2.60 9.59 1.46
N PRO A 131 3.92 9.70 1.71
CA PRO A 131 4.42 10.41 2.89
C PRO A 131 4.20 11.93 2.83
N GLU A 132 4.03 12.54 1.67
CA GLU A 132 3.88 13.98 1.53
C GLU A 132 2.54 14.49 2.07
N ASP A 133 1.46 13.73 1.87
CA ASP A 133 0.12 14.08 2.33
C ASP A 133 -0.43 13.18 3.43
N GLU A 134 0.36 12.18 3.86
CA GLU A 134 0.00 11.21 4.91
C GLU A 134 -1.27 10.41 4.57
N LYS A 135 -1.44 10.04 3.29
CA LYS A 135 -2.60 9.31 2.81
C LYS A 135 -2.22 7.95 2.24
N ILE A 136 -3.11 6.98 2.45
CA ILE A 136 -3.10 5.68 1.81
C ILE A 136 -4.07 5.74 0.63
N TYR A 137 -3.67 5.25 -0.52
CA TYR A 137 -4.46 5.26 -1.75
C TYR A 137 -4.75 3.83 -2.19
N ILE A 138 -6.02 3.49 -2.41
CA ILE A 138 -6.43 2.15 -2.85
C ILE A 138 -7.51 2.25 -3.93
N ASP A 139 -7.27 1.58 -5.07
CA ASP A 139 -8.35 1.18 -5.97
C ASP A 139 -8.88 -0.18 -5.51
N LEU A 140 -10.18 -0.24 -5.21
CA LEU A 140 -10.80 -1.48 -4.71
C LEU A 140 -10.71 -2.65 -5.69
N GLY A 141 -10.51 -2.37 -7.00
CA GLY A 141 -10.25 -3.39 -8.01
C GLY A 141 -9.00 -4.23 -7.73
N PHE A 142 -8.01 -3.66 -7.01
CA PHE A 142 -6.81 -4.38 -6.61
C PHE A 142 -7.09 -5.65 -5.81
N TYR A 143 -8.10 -5.66 -4.96
CA TYR A 143 -8.45 -6.85 -4.17
C TYR A 143 -8.94 -8.01 -5.04
N SER A 144 -9.60 -7.71 -6.16
CA SER A 144 -9.94 -8.73 -7.16
C SER A 144 -8.68 -9.29 -7.82
N GLU A 145 -7.68 -8.45 -8.10
CA GLU A 145 -6.38 -8.89 -8.63
C GLU A 145 -5.59 -9.70 -7.61
N LEU A 146 -5.59 -9.30 -6.34
CA LEU A 146 -4.96 -10.02 -5.24
C LEU A 146 -5.47 -11.47 -5.17
N LYS A 147 -6.78 -11.65 -5.31
CA LYS A 147 -7.42 -12.96 -5.33
C LYS A 147 -7.14 -13.74 -6.61
N GLN A 148 -7.35 -13.13 -7.78
CA GLN A 148 -7.38 -13.85 -9.08
C GLN A 148 -5.98 -14.03 -9.68
N ARG A 149 -5.15 -13.00 -9.62
CA ARG A 149 -3.82 -12.99 -10.25
C ARG A 149 -2.74 -13.46 -9.28
N PHE A 150 -2.81 -13.02 -8.03
CA PHE A 150 -1.78 -13.32 -7.04
C PHE A 150 -2.09 -14.54 -6.18
N GLY A 151 -3.33 -15.09 -6.25
CA GLY A 151 -3.70 -16.30 -5.56
C GLY A 151 -3.71 -16.18 -4.04
N ALA A 152 -3.97 -14.99 -3.52
CA ALA A 152 -4.09 -14.69 -2.10
C ALA A 152 -5.54 -14.26 -1.76
N PRO A 153 -6.48 -15.20 -1.66
CA PRO A 153 -7.86 -14.91 -1.32
C PRO A 153 -8.03 -14.72 0.20
N GLY A 154 -9.05 -13.97 0.57
CA GLY A 154 -9.51 -13.85 1.97
C GLY A 154 -9.43 -12.42 2.48
N GLU A 155 -10.38 -12.10 3.37
CA GLU A 155 -10.47 -10.76 3.97
C GLU A 155 -9.19 -10.36 4.70
N PHE A 156 -8.51 -11.31 5.36
CA PHE A 156 -7.29 -10.99 6.09
C PHE A 156 -6.09 -10.75 5.15
N ALA A 157 -6.08 -11.33 3.93
CA ALA A 157 -5.12 -10.95 2.89
C ALA A 157 -5.34 -9.49 2.44
N GLU A 158 -6.60 -9.09 2.27
CA GLU A 158 -6.97 -7.70 1.95
C GLU A 158 -6.61 -6.75 3.09
N ALA A 159 -6.88 -7.15 4.33
CA ALA A 159 -6.52 -6.39 5.53
C ALA A 159 -5.00 -6.23 5.70
N TYR A 160 -4.21 -7.26 5.39
CA TYR A 160 -2.76 -7.21 5.41
C TYR A 160 -2.21 -6.10 4.50
N VAL A 161 -2.76 -5.95 3.29
CA VAL A 161 -2.31 -4.89 2.36
C VAL A 161 -2.50 -3.51 2.99
N LEU A 162 -3.69 -3.23 3.55
CA LEU A 162 -3.94 -1.94 4.19
C LEU A 162 -3.07 -1.74 5.45
N ALA A 163 -2.85 -2.81 6.23
CA ALA A 163 -1.97 -2.77 7.40
C ALA A 163 -0.50 -2.53 7.03
N HIS A 164 -0.05 -3.02 5.86
CA HIS A 164 1.27 -2.75 5.30
C HIS A 164 1.42 -1.28 4.94
N GLU A 165 0.45 -0.68 4.23
CA GLU A 165 0.46 0.76 3.91
C GLU A 165 0.41 1.63 5.18
N MET A 166 -0.34 1.20 6.20
CA MET A 166 -0.30 1.80 7.52
C MET A 166 1.09 1.67 8.17
N GLY A 167 1.80 0.58 7.92
CA GLY A 167 3.19 0.39 8.34
C GLY A 167 4.10 1.50 7.80
N HIS A 168 3.94 1.92 6.56
CA HIS A 168 4.68 3.05 5.99
C HIS A 168 4.32 4.38 6.67
N HIS A 169 3.06 4.58 7.04
CA HIS A 169 2.67 5.74 7.86
C HIS A 169 3.39 5.74 9.22
N VAL A 170 3.40 4.61 9.90
CA VAL A 170 4.12 4.45 11.17
C VAL A 170 5.61 4.72 11.01
N GLN A 171 6.25 4.25 9.94
CA GLN A 171 7.65 4.56 9.63
C GLN A 171 7.90 6.06 9.51
N LYS A 172 7.00 6.80 8.85
CA LYS A 172 7.08 8.26 8.79
C LYS A 172 7.02 8.89 10.18
N LEU A 173 6.08 8.46 11.03
CA LEU A 173 5.96 8.94 12.40
C LEU A 173 7.21 8.64 13.24
N LEU A 174 7.87 7.51 13.00
CA LEU A 174 9.14 7.10 13.63
C LEU A 174 10.38 7.76 13.00
N GLY A 175 10.24 8.58 11.95
CA GLY A 175 11.34 9.25 11.25
C GLY A 175 12.19 8.34 10.37
N LYS A 176 11.75 7.11 10.07
CA LYS A 176 12.51 6.13 9.26
C LYS A 176 12.58 6.51 7.78
N VAL A 177 11.54 7.10 7.24
CA VAL A 177 11.49 7.56 5.84
C VAL A 177 12.59 8.60 5.59
N ARG A 178 12.72 9.61 6.49
CA ARG A 178 13.79 10.62 6.37
C ARG A 178 15.20 10.00 6.41
N GLN A 179 15.41 8.99 7.27
CA GLN A 179 16.69 8.29 7.33
C GLN A 179 17.03 7.58 6.00
N ALA A 180 16.04 7.06 5.29
CA ALA A 180 16.22 6.44 3.98
C ALA A 180 16.55 7.47 2.89
N GLU A 181 15.88 8.63 2.89
CA GLU A 181 16.10 9.73 1.93
C GLU A 181 17.51 10.34 2.06
N GLU A 182 18.01 10.45 3.29
CA GLU A 182 19.36 10.95 3.59
C GLU A 182 20.47 9.95 3.24
N SER A 183 20.13 8.71 2.86
CA SER A 183 21.09 7.69 2.51
C SER A 183 21.75 7.93 1.15
N HIS A 184 22.92 7.31 0.95
CA HIS A 184 23.61 7.39 -0.33
C HIS A 184 22.75 6.79 -1.46
N PRO A 185 22.66 7.44 -2.65
CA PRO A 185 21.86 6.93 -3.79
C PRO A 185 22.19 5.49 -4.19
N GLN A 186 23.42 5.03 -3.97
CA GLN A 186 23.87 3.66 -4.25
C GLN A 186 23.23 2.62 -3.31
N LEU A 187 22.70 3.05 -2.17
CA LEU A 187 22.02 2.19 -1.20
C LEU A 187 20.50 2.32 -1.24
N ALA A 188 19.95 3.13 -2.14
CA ALA A 188 18.52 3.44 -2.19
C ALA A 188 17.66 2.16 -2.26
N ASN A 189 18.00 1.19 -3.14
CA ASN A 189 17.28 -0.08 -3.22
C ASN A 189 17.33 -0.89 -1.92
N GLN A 190 18.48 -0.90 -1.24
CA GLN A 190 18.62 -1.61 0.03
C GLN A 190 17.78 -0.95 1.13
N TYR A 191 17.74 0.38 1.17
CA TYR A 191 16.89 1.09 2.13
C TYR A 191 15.42 0.91 1.82
N SER A 192 15.02 0.94 0.54
CA SER A 192 13.67 0.61 0.11
C SER A 192 13.25 -0.78 0.60
N GLN A 193 14.04 -1.81 0.32
CA GLN A 193 13.76 -3.17 0.80
C GLN A 193 13.61 -3.21 2.33
N ARG A 194 14.47 -2.51 3.08
CA ARG A 194 14.40 -2.49 4.55
C ARG A 194 13.12 -1.83 5.05
N LEU A 195 12.66 -0.76 4.39
CA LEU A 195 11.38 -0.11 4.69
C LEU A 195 10.21 -1.06 4.40
N GLU A 196 10.21 -1.71 3.24
CA GLU A 196 9.17 -2.66 2.87
C GLU A 196 9.06 -3.83 3.87
N LEU A 197 10.20 -4.46 4.18
CA LEU A 197 10.25 -5.56 5.16
C LEU A 197 9.84 -5.10 6.57
N GLN A 198 10.14 -3.86 6.95
CA GLN A 198 9.67 -3.30 8.21
C GLN A 198 8.15 -3.04 8.19
N ALA A 199 7.60 -2.59 7.05
CA ALA A 199 6.16 -2.43 6.90
C ALA A 199 5.42 -3.78 7.01
N ASP A 200 5.99 -4.87 6.44
CA ASP A 200 5.48 -6.23 6.66
C ASP A 200 5.50 -6.64 8.13
N CYS A 201 6.58 -6.34 8.85
CA CYS A 201 6.68 -6.60 10.27
C CYS A 201 5.63 -5.79 11.06
N PHE A 202 5.40 -4.55 10.71
CA PHE A 202 4.38 -3.71 11.34
C PHE A 202 2.96 -4.21 11.04
N ALA A 203 2.70 -4.70 9.83
CA ALA A 203 1.46 -5.41 9.52
C ALA A 203 1.29 -6.65 10.41
N GLY A 204 2.39 -7.38 10.66
CA GLY A 204 2.41 -8.51 11.61
C GLY A 204 2.07 -8.09 13.03
N ILE A 205 2.59 -6.96 13.53
CA ILE A 205 2.25 -6.44 14.88
C ILE A 205 0.74 -6.14 14.98
N TRP A 206 0.15 -5.55 13.95
CA TRP A 206 -1.30 -5.36 13.93
C TRP A 206 -2.04 -6.71 13.94
N GLY A 207 -1.57 -7.70 13.15
CA GLY A 207 -2.08 -9.06 13.16
C GLY A 207 -2.04 -9.70 14.55
N HIS A 208 -0.93 -9.56 15.28
CA HIS A 208 -0.79 -9.99 16.68
C HIS A 208 -1.87 -9.36 17.58
N SER A 209 -2.08 -8.03 17.45
CA SER A 209 -3.14 -7.35 18.19
C SER A 209 -4.53 -7.87 17.85
N THR A 210 -4.81 -8.20 16.60
CA THR A 210 -6.09 -8.78 16.19
C THR A 210 -6.30 -10.18 16.77
N GLU A 211 -5.26 -11.00 16.85
CA GLU A 211 -5.29 -12.33 17.48
C GLU A 211 -5.62 -12.20 18.98
N GLN A 212 -4.91 -11.34 19.70
CA GLN A 212 -5.16 -11.11 21.13
C GLN A 212 -6.59 -10.67 21.42
N ARG A 213 -7.25 -10.01 20.48
CA ARG A 213 -8.63 -9.55 20.59
C ARG A 213 -9.65 -10.56 20.03
N ASN A 214 -9.20 -11.76 19.64
CA ASN A 214 -10.03 -12.82 19.06
C ASN A 214 -10.78 -12.41 17.79
N LEU A 215 -10.17 -11.56 16.95
CA LEU A 215 -10.73 -11.16 15.66
C LEU A 215 -10.33 -12.10 14.52
N LEU A 216 -9.33 -12.95 14.72
CA LEU A 216 -8.88 -13.90 13.70
C LEU A 216 -9.74 -15.16 13.68
N GLU A 217 -9.84 -15.74 12.50
CA GLU A 217 -10.43 -17.03 12.21
C GLU A 217 -9.38 -17.99 11.64
N ALA A 218 -9.70 -19.28 11.60
CA ALA A 218 -8.78 -20.28 11.06
C ALA A 218 -8.48 -19.98 9.58
N GLY A 219 -7.19 -19.92 9.22
CA GLY A 219 -6.71 -19.64 7.88
C GLY A 219 -6.43 -18.15 7.59
N ASP A 220 -6.76 -17.23 8.50
CA ASP A 220 -6.53 -15.81 8.31
C ASP A 220 -5.03 -15.48 8.21
N VAL A 221 -4.23 -15.98 9.16
CA VAL A 221 -2.78 -15.75 9.18
C VAL A 221 -2.12 -16.30 7.93
N GLU A 222 -2.49 -17.49 7.50
CA GLU A 222 -2.02 -18.12 6.28
C GLU A 222 -2.38 -17.28 5.05
N SER A 223 -3.55 -16.65 5.02
CA SER A 223 -3.96 -15.80 3.90
C SER A 223 -3.12 -14.52 3.83
N ALA A 224 -2.77 -13.90 4.97
CA ALA A 224 -1.85 -12.77 5.01
C ALA A 224 -0.44 -13.16 4.56
N ILE A 225 0.06 -14.30 5.01
CA ILE A 225 1.36 -14.85 4.59
C ILE A 225 1.39 -15.08 3.07
N GLN A 226 0.31 -15.62 2.51
CA GLN A 226 0.18 -15.81 1.08
C GLN A 226 0.18 -14.47 0.32
N ALA A 227 -0.49 -13.45 0.87
CA ALA A 227 -0.48 -12.11 0.30
C ALA A 227 0.93 -11.49 0.32
N ALA A 228 1.62 -11.55 1.46
CA ALA A 228 3.00 -11.08 1.60
C ALA A 228 3.95 -11.78 0.59
N ALA A 229 3.86 -13.10 0.48
CA ALA A 229 4.63 -13.86 -0.49
C ALA A 229 4.27 -13.54 -1.94
N ALA A 230 3.01 -13.22 -2.21
CA ALA A 230 2.50 -12.99 -3.56
C ALA A 230 3.08 -11.72 -4.21
N VAL A 231 3.44 -10.73 -3.41
CA VAL A 231 3.97 -9.44 -3.84
C VAL A 231 5.48 -9.30 -3.61
N GLY A 232 6.20 -10.40 -3.40
CA GLY A 232 7.67 -10.41 -3.37
C GLY A 232 8.26 -10.23 -4.77
N ASP A 233 9.37 -9.47 -4.87
CA ASP A 233 10.01 -9.12 -6.14
C ASP A 233 10.43 -10.35 -6.95
N ASP A 234 10.88 -11.42 -6.30
CA ASP A 234 11.26 -12.68 -6.93
C ASP A 234 10.09 -13.33 -7.66
N ARG A 235 8.89 -13.29 -7.06
CA ARG A 235 7.68 -13.83 -7.66
C ARG A 235 7.14 -12.92 -8.76
N LEU A 236 7.06 -11.61 -8.51
CA LEU A 236 6.57 -10.65 -9.49
C LEU A 236 7.42 -10.65 -10.76
N GLN A 237 8.75 -10.56 -10.64
CA GLN A 237 9.66 -10.60 -11.79
C GLN A 237 9.56 -11.92 -12.55
N LYS A 238 9.46 -13.05 -11.86
CA LYS A 238 9.29 -14.35 -12.50
C LYS A 238 7.98 -14.44 -13.28
N MET A 239 6.89 -13.87 -12.73
CA MET A 239 5.59 -13.84 -13.42
C MET A 239 5.60 -12.93 -14.65
N GLU A 240 6.30 -11.80 -14.59
CA GLU A 240 6.30 -10.80 -15.66
C GLU A 240 7.31 -11.08 -16.76
N THR A 241 8.50 -11.52 -16.40
CA THR A 241 9.64 -11.64 -17.31
C THR A 241 10.17 -13.05 -17.48
N GLY A 242 9.75 -13.98 -16.62
CA GLY A 242 10.29 -15.33 -16.54
C GLY A 242 11.67 -15.43 -15.84
N HIS A 243 12.28 -14.28 -15.48
CA HIS A 243 13.61 -14.19 -14.89
C HIS A 243 13.58 -13.39 -13.57
N VAL A 244 14.53 -13.69 -12.69
CA VAL A 244 14.69 -13.00 -11.41
C VAL A 244 16.03 -12.27 -11.40
N THR A 245 16.01 -10.99 -11.04
CA THR A 245 17.18 -10.09 -11.01
C THR A 245 17.28 -9.46 -9.60
N PRO A 246 17.93 -10.12 -8.64
CA PRO A 246 17.94 -9.71 -7.23
C PRO A 246 18.45 -8.30 -6.97
N GLU A 247 19.40 -7.82 -7.78
CA GLU A 247 19.94 -6.45 -7.69
C GLU A 247 18.93 -5.35 -8.01
N LYS A 248 17.79 -5.71 -8.61
CA LYS A 248 16.67 -4.79 -8.92
C LYS A 248 15.54 -4.87 -7.90
N PHE A 249 15.69 -5.64 -6.84
CA PHE A 249 14.67 -5.74 -5.82
C PHE A 249 14.53 -4.42 -5.06
N THR A 250 13.30 -4.01 -4.84
CA THR A 250 12.93 -2.83 -4.06
C THR A 250 12.04 -3.18 -2.88
N HIS A 251 11.33 -4.32 -2.93
CA HIS A 251 10.40 -4.77 -1.89
C HIS A 251 10.93 -5.99 -1.11
N GLY A 252 11.92 -6.69 -1.64
CA GLY A 252 12.44 -7.92 -1.05
C GLY A 252 11.79 -9.18 -1.61
N THR A 253 12.34 -10.34 -1.22
CA THR A 253 11.84 -11.64 -1.68
C THR A 253 10.57 -12.06 -0.94
N SER A 254 9.77 -12.92 -1.57
CA SER A 254 8.61 -13.58 -0.94
C SER A 254 8.95 -14.17 0.43
N ALA A 255 10.10 -14.83 0.55
CA ALA A 255 10.54 -15.42 1.81
C ALA A 255 10.87 -14.35 2.88
N GLN A 256 11.54 -13.26 2.51
CA GLN A 256 11.85 -12.17 3.43
C GLN A 256 10.58 -11.48 3.92
N ARG A 257 9.65 -11.16 3.03
CA ARG A 257 8.37 -10.52 3.37
C ARG A 257 7.56 -11.38 4.35
N THR A 258 7.41 -12.67 4.06
CA THR A 258 6.77 -13.64 4.95
C THR A 258 7.47 -13.71 6.31
N GLN A 259 8.78 -13.78 6.33
CA GLN A 259 9.58 -13.86 7.56
C GLN A 259 9.35 -12.63 8.45
N TRP A 260 9.35 -11.43 7.87
CA TRP A 260 9.16 -10.21 8.64
C TRP A 260 7.73 -10.03 9.13
N PHE A 261 6.73 -10.42 8.34
CA PHE A 261 5.35 -10.48 8.83
C PHE A 261 5.22 -11.41 10.05
N HIS A 262 5.80 -12.63 9.98
CA HIS A 262 5.85 -13.57 11.11
C HIS A 262 6.55 -12.98 12.33
N THR A 263 7.69 -12.31 12.13
CA THR A 263 8.41 -11.67 13.24
C THR A 263 7.52 -10.69 14.00
N GLY A 264 6.78 -9.85 13.28
CA GLY A 264 5.84 -8.92 13.88
C GLY A 264 4.65 -9.60 14.53
N PHE A 265 4.11 -10.63 13.87
CA PHE A 265 2.96 -11.39 14.37
C PHE A 265 3.26 -12.16 15.65
N GLU A 266 4.41 -12.82 15.75
CA GLU A 266 4.79 -13.57 16.93
C GLU A 266 5.23 -12.67 18.09
N GLY A 267 6.01 -11.61 17.78
CA GLY A 267 6.62 -10.75 18.79
C GLY A 267 5.70 -9.65 19.32
N GLY A 268 4.89 -9.04 18.47
CA GLY A 268 4.00 -7.93 18.81
C GLY A 268 4.71 -6.63 19.22
N ASN A 269 6.05 -6.55 19.09
CA ASN A 269 6.84 -5.41 19.57
C ASN A 269 7.53 -4.68 18.42
N VAL A 270 7.53 -3.35 18.46
CA VAL A 270 8.19 -2.49 17.45
C VAL A 270 9.71 -2.74 17.41
N SER A 271 10.34 -3.07 18.56
CA SER A 271 11.78 -3.35 18.64
C SER A 271 12.22 -4.56 17.82
N ASP A 272 11.31 -5.52 17.58
CA ASP A 272 11.61 -6.75 16.85
C ASP A 272 11.65 -6.48 15.33
N CYS A 273 11.04 -5.38 14.88
CA CYS A 273 10.97 -4.94 13.48
C CYS A 273 12.19 -4.10 13.03
N ASN A 274 13.37 -4.33 13.59
CA ASN A 274 14.57 -3.59 13.18
C ASN A 274 15.24 -4.21 11.96
N THR A 275 14.79 -3.82 10.77
CA THR A 275 15.34 -4.26 9.47
C THR A 275 16.62 -3.52 9.05
N PHE A 276 17.06 -2.53 9.82
CA PHE A 276 18.21 -1.68 9.52
C PHE A 276 19.52 -2.12 10.22
N ARG A 277 19.53 -3.31 10.79
CA ARG A 277 20.75 -3.91 11.39
C ARG A 277 21.72 -4.43 10.35
#